data_7ab791345d74520b43b7a2eacf5e3c3d
#
_entry.id   7ab791345d74520b43b7a2eacf5e3c3d
#
_cell.length_a   1.000
_cell.length_b   1.000
_cell.length_c   1.000
_cell.angle_alpha   90.00
_cell.angle_beta   90.00
_cell.angle_gamma   90.00
#
_symmetry.space_group_name_H-M   'P 1'
#
loop_
_entity.id
_entity.type
_entity.pdbx_description
1 polymer ?
#
loop_
_entity_poly.entity_id
_entity_poly.type
_entity_poly.pdbx_seq_one_letter_code
_entity_poly.pdbx_strand_id
1 'polypeptide(L)'
;MKLKKFTGLLLCAALALSMAACKFTTPAVVMTVEGEDIPAGLYLMYQYQAYSSAKSKLEDKSAKVLKSEIEGVKAEEWIHNETVASAKRYVWVEKAFAEAGLTFTEEEQA
;
A
#
# COMPACT_ATOMS: atom_id res chain seq x y z
N MET A 1 40.19 -17.87 -27.48
CA MET A 1 40.24 -16.79 -26.50
C MET A 1 39.23 -15.68 -26.70
N LYS A 2 38.83 -15.36 -27.92
CA LYS A 2 37.79 -14.35 -28.19
C LYS A 2 36.40 -14.76 -27.72
N LEU A 3 36.10 -16.06 -27.66
CA LEU A 3 34.78 -16.59 -27.22
C LEU A 3 34.51 -16.36 -25.74
N LYS A 4 35.50 -16.47 -24.85
CA LYS A 4 35.35 -16.24 -23.40
C LYS A 4 35.07 -14.78 -23.06
N LYS A 5 35.64 -13.84 -23.80
CA LYS A 5 35.39 -12.40 -23.66
C LYS A 5 33.97 -12.01 -24.12
N PHE A 6 33.51 -12.69 -25.18
CA PHE A 6 32.18 -12.47 -25.76
C PHE A 6 31.09 -13.01 -24.85
N THR A 7 31.31 -14.16 -24.17
CA THR A 7 30.39 -14.76 -23.22
C THR A 7 30.21 -13.89 -21.97
N GLY A 8 31.32 -13.30 -21.47
CA GLY A 8 31.29 -12.37 -20.35
C GLY A 8 30.52 -11.08 -20.67
N LEU A 9 30.71 -10.53 -21.87
CA LEU A 9 29.98 -9.35 -22.32
C LEU A 9 28.49 -9.61 -22.48
N LEU A 10 28.13 -10.77 -23.04
CA LEU A 10 26.72 -11.19 -23.19
C LEU A 10 26.02 -11.39 -21.83
N LEU A 11 26.72 -11.96 -20.86
CA LEU A 11 26.22 -12.16 -19.49
C LEU A 11 25.98 -10.83 -18.77
N CYS A 12 26.90 -9.87 -18.91
CA CYS A 12 26.74 -8.53 -18.37
C CYS A 12 25.56 -7.76 -19.00
N ALA A 13 25.37 -7.91 -20.31
CA ALA A 13 24.25 -7.32 -21.03
C ALA A 13 22.90 -7.93 -20.58
N ALA A 14 22.84 -9.24 -20.38
CA ALA A 14 21.65 -9.91 -19.88
C ALA A 14 21.29 -9.50 -18.44
N LEU A 15 22.29 -9.33 -17.57
CA LEU A 15 22.10 -8.84 -16.19
C LEU A 15 21.63 -7.37 -16.17
N ALA A 16 22.19 -6.52 -17.05
CA ALA A 16 21.77 -5.12 -17.15
C ALA A 16 20.31 -4.99 -17.65
N LEU A 17 19.90 -5.84 -18.60
CA LEU A 17 18.53 -5.90 -19.09
C LEU A 17 17.55 -6.41 -18.03
N SER A 18 17.93 -7.37 -17.21
CA SER A 18 17.08 -7.87 -16.13
C SER A 18 16.89 -6.85 -15.02
N MET A 19 17.88 -6.01 -14.72
CA MET A 19 17.75 -4.90 -13.78
C MET A 19 16.87 -3.77 -14.31
N ALA A 20 16.88 -3.52 -15.62
CA ALA A 20 16.01 -2.52 -16.26
C ALA A 20 14.54 -2.94 -16.31
N ALA A 21 14.24 -4.25 -16.30
CA ALA A 21 12.89 -4.80 -16.28
C ALA A 21 12.22 -4.73 -14.90
N CYS A 22 12.97 -4.49 -13.82
CA CYS A 22 12.47 -4.38 -12.45
C CYS A 22 12.12 -2.94 -12.04
N LYS A 23 11.64 -2.11 -12.95
CA LYS A 23 10.99 -0.85 -12.57
C LYS A 23 9.63 -1.15 -11.97
N PHE A 24 9.58 -1.29 -10.65
CA PHE A 24 8.33 -1.22 -9.90
C PHE A 24 7.80 0.22 -10.02
N THR A 25 6.95 0.47 -10.98
CA THR A 25 6.17 1.70 -11.00
C THR A 25 4.98 1.53 -10.09
N THR A 26 5.05 2.09 -8.89
CA THR A 26 3.88 2.20 -8.02
C THR A 26 2.89 3.15 -8.70
N PRO A 27 1.64 2.75 -8.94
CA PRO A 27 0.66 3.67 -9.48
C PRO A 27 0.44 4.84 -8.52
N ALA A 28 0.28 6.05 -9.05
CA ALA A 28 0.04 7.24 -8.24
C ALA A 28 -1.30 7.14 -7.49
N VAL A 29 -2.30 6.51 -8.12
CA VAL A 29 -3.66 6.29 -7.59
C VAL A 29 -3.91 4.79 -7.52
N VAL A 30 -4.35 4.30 -6.36
CA VAL A 30 -4.61 2.86 -6.12
C VAL A 30 -6.09 2.54 -6.24
N MET A 31 -6.95 3.46 -5.81
CA MET A 31 -8.39 3.31 -5.88
C MET A 31 -9.07 4.68 -5.93
N THR A 32 -10.32 4.69 -6.35
CA THR A 32 -11.18 5.88 -6.37
C THR A 32 -12.43 5.62 -5.54
N VAL A 33 -12.78 6.55 -4.67
CA VAL A 33 -13.97 6.49 -3.81
C VAL A 33 -14.83 7.70 -4.10
N GLU A 34 -16.04 7.50 -4.61
CA GLU A 34 -16.99 8.58 -4.92
C GLU A 34 -16.40 9.71 -5.79
N GLY A 35 -15.55 9.35 -6.76
CA GLY A 35 -14.86 10.27 -7.65
C GLY A 35 -13.57 10.88 -7.10
N GLU A 36 -13.22 10.61 -5.84
CA GLU A 36 -11.97 11.05 -5.22
C GLU A 36 -10.88 9.98 -5.30
N ASP A 37 -9.73 10.37 -5.82
CA ASP A 37 -8.58 9.48 -5.97
C ASP A 37 -7.85 9.28 -4.64
N ILE A 38 -7.58 8.02 -4.33
CA ILE A 38 -6.78 7.64 -3.15
C ILE A 38 -5.33 7.42 -3.59
N PRO A 39 -4.40 8.29 -3.15
CA PRO A 39 -2.99 8.13 -3.46
C PRO A 39 -2.42 6.83 -2.87
N ALA A 40 -1.44 6.25 -3.55
CA ALA A 40 -0.79 5.02 -3.11
C ALA A 40 -0.20 5.12 -1.70
N GLY A 41 0.39 6.26 -1.35
CA GLY A 41 0.96 6.49 -0.01
C GLY A 41 -0.10 6.44 1.10
N LEU A 42 -1.25 7.05 0.88
CA LEU A 42 -2.36 7.04 1.83
C LEU A 42 -2.94 5.62 1.98
N TYR A 43 -3.11 4.90 0.88
CA TYR A 43 -3.56 3.52 0.89
C TYR A 43 -2.60 2.61 1.69
N LEU A 44 -1.30 2.72 1.45
CA LEU A 44 -0.27 1.95 2.16
C LEU A 44 -0.26 2.27 3.67
N MET A 45 -0.47 3.52 4.04
CA MET A 45 -0.58 3.91 5.44
C MET A 45 -1.78 3.22 6.12
N TYR A 46 -2.95 3.23 5.50
CA TYR A 46 -4.12 2.54 6.02
C TYR A 46 -3.95 1.01 6.03
N GLN A 47 -3.30 0.46 5.02
CA GLN A 47 -2.98 -0.97 4.99
C GLN A 47 -2.05 -1.37 6.14
N TYR A 48 -1.04 -0.56 6.43
CA TYR A 48 -0.16 -0.79 7.57
C TYR A 48 -0.90 -0.70 8.91
N GLN A 49 -1.79 0.28 9.07
CA GLN A 49 -2.62 0.41 10.26
C GLN A 49 -3.55 -0.80 10.43
N ALA A 50 -4.19 -1.25 9.36
CA ALA A 50 -5.03 -2.43 9.36
C ALA A 50 -4.24 -3.71 9.71
N TYR A 51 -3.05 -3.88 9.16
CA TYR A 51 -2.15 -4.98 9.52
C TYR A 51 -1.76 -4.94 11.00
N SER A 52 -1.41 -3.78 11.54
CA SER A 52 -1.05 -3.61 12.95
C SER A 52 -2.24 -3.92 13.86
N SER A 53 -3.45 -3.52 13.47
CA SER A 53 -4.69 -3.84 14.17
C SER A 53 -4.98 -5.33 14.14
N ALA A 54 -4.85 -5.98 12.98
CA ALA A 54 -5.00 -7.43 12.85
C ALA A 54 -4.03 -8.17 13.78
N LYS A 55 -2.76 -7.76 13.80
CA LYS A 55 -1.75 -8.35 14.68
C LYS A 55 -2.12 -8.20 16.16
N SER A 56 -2.68 -7.07 16.56
CA SER A 56 -3.11 -6.82 17.95
C SER A 56 -4.28 -7.69 18.38
N LYS A 57 -5.13 -8.10 17.44
CA LYS A 57 -6.30 -8.96 17.69
C LYS A 57 -5.94 -10.45 17.85
N LEU A 58 -4.75 -10.87 17.43
CA LEU A 58 -4.30 -12.25 17.59
C LEU A 58 -3.99 -12.54 19.07
N GLU A 59 -4.49 -13.66 19.58
CA GLU A 59 -4.16 -14.16 20.91
C GLU A 59 -2.68 -14.57 20.98
N ASP A 60 -2.23 -15.32 20.00
CA ASP A 60 -0.82 -15.69 19.85
C ASP A 60 -0.05 -14.60 19.06
N LYS A 61 0.72 -13.81 19.80
CA LYS A 61 1.54 -12.72 19.22
C LYS A 61 2.70 -13.20 18.38
N SER A 62 3.05 -14.49 18.42
CA SER A 62 4.07 -15.12 17.59
C SER A 62 3.51 -15.65 16.26
N ALA A 63 2.19 -15.74 16.13
CA ALA A 63 1.53 -16.22 14.93
C ALA A 63 1.80 -15.33 13.72
N LYS A 64 1.88 -15.96 12.54
CA LYS A 64 2.00 -15.23 11.27
C LYS A 64 0.67 -14.62 10.91
N VAL A 65 0.56 -13.30 10.93
CA VAL A 65 -0.69 -12.57 10.71
C VAL A 65 -1.40 -13.02 9.43
N LEU A 66 -0.71 -13.04 8.29
CA LEU A 66 -1.31 -13.36 7.00
C LEU A 66 -1.76 -14.83 6.86
N LYS A 67 -1.39 -15.70 7.79
CA LYS A 67 -1.82 -17.10 7.85
C LYS A 67 -2.91 -17.35 8.89
N SER A 68 -3.33 -16.31 9.58
CA SER A 68 -4.31 -16.35 10.66
C SER A 68 -5.69 -15.93 10.18
N GLU A 69 -6.68 -16.17 11.03
CA GLU A 69 -8.05 -15.64 10.86
C GLU A 69 -8.30 -14.54 11.90
N ILE A 70 -9.00 -13.51 11.49
CA ILE A 70 -9.42 -12.41 12.33
C ILE A 70 -10.95 -12.32 12.27
N GLU A 71 -11.62 -12.46 13.40
CA GLU A 71 -13.07 -12.38 13.47
C GLU A 71 -13.80 -13.33 12.50
N GLY A 72 -13.21 -14.53 12.28
CA GLY A 72 -13.76 -15.56 11.41
C GLY A 72 -13.46 -15.39 9.91
N VAL A 73 -12.63 -14.41 9.55
CA VAL A 73 -12.22 -14.12 8.16
C VAL A 73 -10.71 -14.28 8.03
N LYS A 74 -10.23 -14.65 6.85
CA LYS A 74 -8.80 -14.67 6.59
C LYS A 74 -8.20 -13.28 6.85
N ALA A 75 -7.05 -13.23 7.54
CA ALA A 75 -6.42 -11.96 7.90
C ALA A 75 -6.15 -11.05 6.70
N GLU A 76 -5.78 -11.61 5.56
CA GLU A 76 -5.57 -10.86 4.31
C GLU A 76 -6.85 -10.15 3.86
N GLU A 77 -7.98 -10.83 3.87
CA GLU A 77 -9.30 -10.27 3.53
C GLU A 77 -9.74 -9.23 4.57
N TRP A 78 -9.57 -9.53 5.85
CA TRP A 78 -9.87 -8.59 6.93
C TRP A 78 -9.07 -7.29 6.80
N ILE A 79 -7.75 -7.39 6.55
CA ILE A 79 -6.86 -6.24 6.36
C ILE A 79 -7.28 -5.43 5.12
N HIS A 80 -7.62 -6.09 4.03
CA HIS A 80 -8.12 -5.41 2.83
C HIS A 80 -9.40 -4.63 3.11
N ASN A 81 -10.37 -5.26 3.76
CA ASN A 81 -11.65 -4.64 4.09
C ASN A 81 -11.48 -3.43 5.02
N GLU A 82 -10.63 -3.52 6.03
CA GLU A 82 -10.31 -2.40 6.93
C GLU A 82 -9.59 -1.26 6.21
N THR A 83 -8.68 -1.59 5.29
CA THR A 83 -7.99 -0.59 4.47
C THR A 83 -8.97 0.18 3.61
N VAL A 84 -9.86 -0.52 2.92
CA VAL A 84 -10.91 0.09 2.08
C VAL A 84 -11.88 0.91 2.92
N ALA A 85 -12.30 0.41 4.07
CA ALA A 85 -13.17 1.15 4.99
C ALA A 85 -12.51 2.45 5.49
N SER A 86 -11.23 2.42 5.77
CA SER A 86 -10.47 3.62 6.18
C SER A 86 -10.36 4.64 5.06
N ALA A 87 -10.12 4.20 3.82
CA ALA A 87 -10.08 5.08 2.66
C ALA A 87 -11.45 5.73 2.39
N LYS A 88 -12.54 4.98 2.51
CA LYS A 88 -13.91 5.52 2.39
C LYS A 88 -14.21 6.55 3.48
N ARG A 89 -13.82 6.27 4.71
CA ARG A 89 -14.00 7.20 5.84
C ARG A 89 -13.23 8.49 5.64
N TYR A 90 -12.01 8.41 5.11
CA TYR A 90 -11.22 9.59 4.74
C TYR A 90 -11.97 10.49 3.75
N VAL A 91 -12.48 9.93 2.66
CA VAL A 91 -13.25 10.70 1.66
C VAL A 91 -14.51 11.32 2.25
N TRP A 92 -15.26 10.59 3.07
CA TRP A 92 -16.46 11.13 3.71
C TRP A 92 -16.15 12.26 4.68
N VAL A 93 -15.07 12.16 5.45
CA VAL A 93 -14.63 13.23 6.36
C VAL A 93 -14.19 14.46 5.57
N GLU A 94 -13.41 14.27 4.49
CA GLU A 94 -12.99 15.38 3.61
C GLU A 94 -14.19 16.12 2.99
N LYS A 95 -15.16 15.37 2.51
CA LYS A 95 -16.40 15.97 1.94
C LYS A 95 -17.21 16.71 3.00
N ALA A 96 -17.42 16.11 4.16
CA ALA A 96 -18.13 16.75 5.26
C ALA A 96 -17.43 18.02 5.74
N PHE A 97 -16.10 18.01 5.79
CA PHE A 97 -15.29 19.18 6.14
C PHE A 97 -15.45 20.31 5.11
N ALA A 98 -15.40 19.98 3.83
CA ALA A 98 -15.60 20.94 2.74
C ALA A 98 -17.03 21.50 2.73
N GLU A 99 -18.05 20.66 2.93
CA GLU A 99 -19.46 21.07 3.00
C GLU A 99 -19.73 22.00 4.19
N ALA A 100 -19.04 21.78 5.31
CA ALA A 100 -19.12 22.64 6.49
C ALA A 100 -18.40 24.00 6.30
N GLY A 101 -17.68 24.19 5.18
CA GLY A 101 -16.92 25.41 4.89
C GLY A 101 -15.71 25.58 5.80
N LEU A 102 -15.21 24.50 6.40
CA LEU A 102 -14.05 24.52 7.26
C LEU A 102 -12.76 24.50 6.43
N THR A 103 -11.74 25.18 6.89
CA THR A 103 -10.39 25.17 6.31
C THR A 103 -9.38 25.05 7.45
N PHE A 104 -8.28 24.38 7.18
CA PHE A 104 -7.16 24.34 8.12
C PHE A 104 -6.52 25.72 8.24
N THR A 105 -6.21 26.13 9.46
CA THR A 105 -5.38 27.32 9.72
C THR A 105 -3.94 27.05 9.28
N GLU A 106 -3.15 28.12 9.10
CA GLU A 106 -1.72 27.97 8.75
C GLU A 106 -0.94 27.19 9.82
N GLU A 107 -1.32 27.31 11.08
CA GLU A 107 -0.70 26.58 12.21
C GLU A 107 -1.04 25.07 12.17
N GLU A 108 -2.23 24.69 11.68
CA GLU A 108 -2.65 23.29 11.56
C GLU A 108 -2.07 22.60 10.31
N GLN A 109 -1.59 23.36 9.34
CA GLN A 109 -0.95 22.86 8.12
C GLN A 109 0.57 22.70 8.28
N ALA A 110 1.17 23.25 9.29
CA ALA A 110 2.60 23.14 9.58
C ALA A 110 2.92 21.85 10.36
#